data_39c0d9a4cb649992851c2f7d3ba14698
#
_entry.id   39c0d9a4cb649992851c2f7d3ba14698
#
_cell.length_a   1.000
_cell.length_b   1.000
_cell.length_c   1.000
_cell.angle_alpha   90.00
_cell.angle_beta   90.00
_cell.angle_gamma   90.00
#
_symmetry.space_group_name_H-M   'P 1'
#
loop_
_entity.id
_entity.type
_entity.pdbx_description
1 polymer ?
#
loop_
_entity_poly.entity_id
_entity_poly.type
_entity_poly.pdbx_seq_one_letter_code
_entity_poly.pdbx_strand_id
1 'polypeptide(L)'
;MVDLPEGHRVTPDISDPMDATQNLDAALSMLSKASLRRMLAAGEEVLTCQRVLRKTSSNVVAELLRHQGTFYEWNHFPAGDAIDWETHSQYYYHAHPKGERPGEHGHFHTFLRYTGMPKGVAPAPLVHPQAPNDNRIGAHIIAVSMDKKGYGIKMFTVNRWVTDETWYAAPDVARMIDKFEIDRTFPSWASNRWLSHMLILFKPQILSLLEQRDARITTWTARNPGLDVFEDRALEVTSECKIDVDKQIKAIQAALAS
;
A
#
# COMPACT_ATOMS: atom_id res chain seq x y z
N MET A 1 21.18 38.28 -5.96
CA MET A 1 21.23 36.86 -6.38
C MET A 1 22.41 36.29 -5.63
N VAL A 2 22.15 35.59 -4.53
CA VAL A 2 23.20 34.92 -3.74
C VAL A 2 23.03 33.45 -4.02
N ASP A 3 24.01 32.86 -4.75
CA ASP A 3 24.10 31.42 -4.99
C ASP A 3 24.29 30.71 -3.64
N LEU A 4 23.27 29.94 -3.23
CA LEU A 4 23.41 28.99 -2.15
C LEU A 4 24.14 27.75 -2.72
N PRO A 5 25.16 27.22 -2.01
CA PRO A 5 25.88 26.06 -2.48
C PRO A 5 24.94 24.86 -2.58
N GLU A 6 24.96 24.16 -3.72
CA GLU A 6 24.36 22.83 -3.90
C GLU A 6 25.00 21.86 -2.89
N GLY A 7 24.33 21.71 -1.74
CA GLY A 7 24.68 20.67 -0.80
C GLY A 7 24.50 19.30 -1.47
N HIS A 8 25.55 18.49 -1.48
CA HIS A 8 25.51 17.10 -1.89
C HIS A 8 24.40 16.39 -1.12
N ARG A 9 23.24 16.21 -1.76
CA ARG A 9 22.19 15.34 -1.26
C ARG A 9 22.72 13.92 -1.31
N VAL A 10 23.03 13.38 -0.14
CA VAL A 10 23.28 11.94 0.00
C VAL A 10 21.95 11.27 -0.28
N THR A 11 21.76 10.74 -1.49
CA THR A 11 20.67 9.81 -1.77
C THR A 11 20.84 8.66 -0.80
N PRO A 12 19.84 8.33 0.04
CA PRO A 12 19.99 7.22 0.95
C PRO A 12 20.17 5.96 0.12
N ASP A 13 21.22 5.22 0.47
CA ASP A 13 21.34 3.85 0.01
C ASP A 13 20.13 3.06 0.56
N ILE A 14 19.18 2.77 -0.32
CA ILE A 14 17.99 1.96 -0.01
C ILE A 14 18.41 0.48 0.13
N SER A 15 19.70 0.20 0.01
CA SER A 15 20.31 -1.13 -0.07
C SER A 15 20.42 -1.88 1.27
N ASP A 16 19.74 -1.41 2.34
CA ASP A 16 19.54 -2.26 3.51
C ASP A 16 18.03 -2.39 3.81
N PRO A 17 17.24 -3.03 2.95
CA PRO A 17 15.96 -3.52 3.37
C PRO A 17 16.27 -4.69 4.30
N MET A 18 15.98 -4.57 5.56
CA MET A 18 15.68 -5.77 6.34
C MET A 18 14.62 -6.51 5.52
N ASP A 19 15.04 -7.57 4.84
CA ASP A 19 14.25 -8.32 3.89
C ASP A 19 12.97 -8.77 4.61
N ALA A 20 11.85 -8.12 4.34
CA ALA A 20 10.55 -8.48 4.92
C ALA A 20 10.15 -9.93 4.55
N THR A 21 10.91 -10.55 3.63
CA THR A 21 10.78 -11.96 3.28
C THR A 21 11.62 -12.88 4.17
N GLN A 22 12.70 -12.39 4.80
CA GLN A 22 13.60 -13.24 5.60
C GLN A 22 12.96 -13.78 6.89
N ASN A 23 11.78 -13.29 7.28
CA ASN A 23 11.10 -13.73 8.50
C ASN A 23 9.64 -14.16 8.27
N LEU A 24 9.25 -14.42 7.02
CA LEU A 24 7.86 -14.77 6.71
C LEU A 24 7.40 -16.03 7.46
N ASP A 25 8.21 -17.08 7.45
CA ASP A 25 7.87 -18.36 8.11
C ASP A 25 7.72 -18.17 9.63
N ALA A 26 8.60 -17.38 10.26
CA ALA A 26 8.47 -17.02 11.66
C ALA A 26 7.21 -16.18 11.92
N ALA A 27 6.91 -15.19 11.08
CA ALA A 27 5.71 -14.38 11.22
C ALA A 27 4.44 -15.22 11.07
N LEU A 28 4.40 -16.14 10.11
CA LEU A 28 3.27 -17.06 9.92
C LEU A 28 3.10 -18.03 11.08
N SER A 29 4.20 -18.56 11.65
CA SER A 29 4.16 -19.48 12.79
C SER A 29 3.58 -18.87 14.07
N MET A 30 3.62 -17.54 14.19
CA MET A 30 3.02 -16.79 15.31
C MET A 30 1.51 -16.57 15.15
N LEU A 31 0.94 -16.84 13.98
CA LEU A 31 -0.48 -16.59 13.71
C LEU A 31 -1.35 -17.77 14.16
N SER A 32 -2.58 -17.47 14.56
CA SER A 32 -3.57 -18.49 14.82
C SER A 32 -3.95 -19.24 13.54
N LYS A 33 -4.31 -20.53 13.64
CA LYS A 33 -4.82 -21.30 12.50
C LYS A 33 -6.07 -20.64 11.86
N ALA A 34 -6.86 -19.90 12.62
CA ALA A 34 -7.99 -19.14 12.09
C ALA A 34 -7.51 -17.99 11.17
N SER A 35 -6.49 -17.24 11.60
CA SER A 35 -5.88 -16.17 10.79
C SER A 35 -5.25 -16.73 9.51
N LEU A 36 -4.50 -17.84 9.61
CA LEU A 36 -3.90 -18.50 8.45
C LEU A 36 -4.95 -18.99 7.45
N ARG A 37 -6.07 -19.57 7.92
CA ARG A 37 -7.19 -19.96 7.05
C ARG A 37 -7.84 -18.78 6.36
N ARG A 38 -8.02 -17.66 7.06
CA ARG A 38 -8.53 -16.40 6.45
C ARG A 38 -7.61 -15.91 5.35
N MET A 39 -6.29 -15.90 5.59
CA MET A 39 -5.29 -15.50 4.60
C MET A 39 -5.28 -16.46 3.40
N LEU A 40 -5.38 -17.78 3.64
CA LEU A 40 -5.44 -18.76 2.56
C LEU A 40 -6.68 -18.55 1.67
N ALA A 41 -7.85 -18.38 2.26
CA ALA A 41 -9.08 -18.06 1.53
C ALA A 41 -8.96 -16.77 0.72
N ALA A 42 -8.30 -15.76 1.27
CA ALA A 42 -8.02 -14.52 0.54
C ALA A 42 -7.08 -14.77 -0.66
N GLY A 43 -6.06 -15.60 -0.52
CA GLY A 43 -5.17 -15.99 -1.61
C GLY A 43 -5.90 -16.76 -2.73
N GLU A 44 -6.80 -17.66 -2.37
CA GLU A 44 -7.65 -18.39 -3.32
C GLU A 44 -8.57 -17.44 -4.11
N GLU A 45 -9.09 -16.40 -3.45
CA GLU A 45 -9.91 -15.39 -4.09
C GLU A 45 -9.10 -14.49 -5.05
N VAL A 46 -7.89 -14.09 -4.66
CA VAL A 46 -6.94 -13.36 -5.53
C VAL A 46 -6.67 -14.16 -6.81
N LEU A 47 -6.35 -15.44 -6.68
CA LEU A 47 -6.13 -16.34 -7.82
C LEU A 47 -7.40 -16.52 -8.67
N THR A 48 -8.56 -16.57 -8.02
CA THR A 48 -9.86 -16.71 -8.71
C THR A 48 -10.15 -15.48 -9.57
N CYS A 49 -9.97 -14.27 -9.05
CA CYS A 49 -10.12 -13.03 -9.82
C CYS A 49 -9.18 -13.04 -11.05
N GLN A 50 -7.90 -13.34 -10.85
CA GLN A 50 -6.92 -13.40 -11.94
C GLN A 50 -7.27 -14.48 -12.97
N ARG A 51 -7.66 -15.66 -12.54
CA ARG A 51 -8.05 -16.78 -13.42
C ARG A 51 -9.29 -16.47 -14.25
N VAL A 52 -10.31 -15.85 -13.65
CA VAL A 52 -11.55 -15.49 -14.34
C VAL A 52 -11.29 -14.43 -15.40
N LEU A 53 -10.56 -13.37 -15.05
CA LEU A 53 -10.23 -12.29 -15.97
C LEU A 53 -9.40 -12.76 -17.17
N ARG A 54 -8.43 -13.64 -16.94
CA ARG A 54 -7.63 -14.24 -18.03
C ARG A 54 -8.45 -15.00 -19.08
N LYS A 55 -9.62 -15.53 -18.74
CA LYS A 55 -10.50 -16.20 -19.71
C LYS A 55 -10.99 -15.29 -20.82
N THR A 56 -11.02 -13.99 -20.55
CA THR A 56 -11.40 -12.94 -21.50
C THR A 56 -10.23 -12.05 -21.90
N SER A 57 -8.99 -12.54 -21.74
CA SER A 57 -7.75 -11.81 -22.03
C SER A 57 -7.65 -10.47 -21.29
N SER A 58 -8.21 -10.41 -20.07
CA SER A 58 -8.20 -9.24 -19.20
C SER A 58 -7.39 -9.50 -17.92
N ASN A 59 -7.18 -8.45 -17.13
CA ASN A 59 -6.55 -8.46 -15.81
C ASN A 59 -7.13 -7.36 -14.92
N VAL A 60 -6.76 -7.33 -13.64
CA VAL A 60 -7.33 -6.41 -12.65
C VAL A 60 -7.11 -4.93 -12.99
N VAL A 61 -5.98 -4.59 -13.61
CA VAL A 61 -5.68 -3.22 -14.05
C VAL A 61 -6.48 -2.86 -15.29
N ALA A 62 -6.56 -3.77 -16.26
CA ALA A 62 -7.35 -3.56 -17.49
C ALA A 62 -8.85 -3.37 -17.16
N GLU A 63 -9.39 -4.13 -16.21
CA GLU A 63 -10.78 -3.96 -15.77
C GLU A 63 -11.00 -2.65 -15.02
N LEU A 64 -10.06 -2.25 -14.16
CA LEU A 64 -10.10 -0.96 -13.49
C LEU A 64 -10.13 0.20 -14.48
N LEU A 65 -9.28 0.15 -15.50
CA LEU A 65 -9.13 1.22 -16.50
C LEU A 65 -10.22 1.19 -17.58
N ARG A 66 -11.01 0.14 -17.63
CA ARG A 66 -12.10 0.01 -18.60
C ARG A 66 -13.12 1.14 -18.43
N HIS A 67 -13.38 1.85 -19.51
CA HIS A 67 -14.31 2.99 -19.53
C HIS A 67 -13.90 4.22 -18.71
N GLN A 68 -12.62 4.32 -18.31
CA GLN A 68 -12.10 5.49 -17.58
C GLN A 68 -11.56 6.59 -18.50
N GLY A 69 -11.81 6.50 -19.82
CA GLY A 69 -11.31 7.47 -20.80
C GLY A 69 -9.85 7.22 -21.18
N THR A 70 -9.14 8.29 -21.55
CA THR A 70 -7.74 8.20 -21.93
C THR A 70 -6.85 8.07 -20.69
N PHE A 71 -5.94 7.11 -20.73
CA PHE A 71 -4.96 6.93 -19.67
C PHE A 71 -3.84 7.98 -19.79
N TYR A 72 -3.64 8.74 -18.71
CA TYR A 72 -2.52 9.65 -18.57
C TYR A 72 -1.75 9.32 -17.29
N GLU A 73 -0.43 9.38 -17.37
CA GLU A 73 0.46 9.31 -16.22
C GLU A 73 0.07 10.38 -15.19
N TRP A 74 0.26 10.09 -13.92
CA TRP A 74 -0.10 10.93 -12.76
C TRP A 74 -1.62 11.09 -12.50
N ASN A 75 -2.49 10.77 -13.45
CA ASN A 75 -3.92 10.81 -13.19
C ASN A 75 -4.34 9.65 -12.28
N HIS A 76 -5.29 9.94 -11.40
CA HIS A 76 -5.94 8.91 -10.59
C HIS A 76 -7.02 8.18 -11.37
N PHE A 77 -7.04 6.87 -11.24
CA PHE A 77 -8.06 5.99 -11.80
C PHE A 77 -8.72 5.14 -10.70
N PRO A 78 -10.06 5.12 -10.63
CA PRO A 78 -10.99 5.95 -11.39
C PRO A 78 -10.86 7.42 -11.02
N ALA A 79 -11.35 8.33 -11.89
CA ALA A 79 -11.44 9.75 -11.56
C ALA A 79 -12.32 9.95 -10.30
N GLY A 80 -11.77 10.67 -9.31
CA GLY A 80 -12.42 10.86 -8.01
C GLY A 80 -12.27 9.69 -7.04
N ASP A 81 -11.36 8.77 -7.34
CA ASP A 81 -11.03 7.57 -6.57
C ASP A 81 -12.18 6.55 -6.44
N ALA A 82 -11.85 5.32 -6.11
CA ALA A 82 -12.83 4.31 -5.71
C ALA A 82 -13.09 4.43 -4.22
N ILE A 83 -14.28 4.86 -3.83
CA ILE A 83 -14.67 5.03 -2.43
C ILE A 83 -15.83 4.10 -2.12
N ASP A 84 -15.67 3.28 -1.10
CA ASP A 84 -16.76 2.55 -0.49
C ASP A 84 -17.28 3.37 0.72
N TRP A 85 -18.50 3.88 0.60
CA TRP A 85 -19.08 4.74 1.63
C TRP A 85 -19.64 3.98 2.83
N GLU A 86 -19.72 2.65 2.75
CA GLU A 86 -20.16 1.79 3.84
C GLU A 86 -18.96 1.39 4.72
N THR A 87 -17.89 0.91 4.09
CA THR A 87 -16.65 0.52 4.79
C THR A 87 -15.71 1.70 5.04
N HIS A 88 -15.92 2.80 4.32
CA HIS A 88 -15.05 3.99 4.28
C HIS A 88 -13.63 3.72 3.76
N SER A 89 -13.47 2.64 3.01
CA SER A 89 -12.23 2.31 2.30
C SER A 89 -12.15 3.09 1.00
N GLN A 90 -10.93 3.44 0.60
CA GLN A 90 -10.66 4.23 -0.61
C GLN A 90 -9.41 3.72 -1.29
N TYR A 91 -9.38 3.75 -2.60
CA TYR A 91 -8.15 3.59 -3.36
C TYR A 91 -8.17 4.38 -4.67
N TYR A 92 -6.99 4.62 -5.18
CA TYR A 92 -6.78 4.99 -6.58
C TYR A 92 -5.61 4.20 -7.17
N TYR A 93 -5.56 4.18 -8.49
CA TYR A 93 -4.47 3.64 -9.27
C TYR A 93 -3.87 4.75 -10.12
N HIS A 94 -2.56 4.82 -10.21
CA HIS A 94 -1.87 5.69 -11.15
C HIS A 94 -0.57 5.06 -11.67
N ALA A 95 0.01 5.69 -12.71
CA ALA A 95 1.31 5.31 -13.23
C ALA A 95 2.25 6.51 -13.28
N HIS A 96 3.53 6.23 -13.24
CA HIS A 96 4.60 7.18 -13.43
C HIS A 96 5.10 7.18 -14.88
N PRO A 97 5.80 8.24 -15.33
CA PRO A 97 6.46 8.27 -16.62
C PRO A 97 7.37 7.07 -16.83
N LYS A 98 7.44 6.64 -18.10
CA LYS A 98 8.21 5.48 -18.47
C LYS A 98 9.68 5.62 -18.05
N GLY A 99 10.17 4.65 -17.29
CA GLY A 99 11.56 4.58 -16.84
C GLY A 99 11.76 5.01 -15.38
N GLU A 100 10.85 5.73 -14.77
CA GLU A 100 10.98 6.13 -13.36
C GLU A 100 10.84 4.93 -12.40
N ARG A 101 9.95 3.97 -12.74
CA ARG A 101 9.74 2.75 -11.94
C ARG A 101 9.91 1.49 -12.80
N PRO A 102 11.15 0.97 -12.94
CA PRO A 102 11.44 -0.18 -13.81
C PRO A 102 10.63 -1.41 -13.41
N GLY A 103 9.98 -2.05 -14.41
CA GLY A 103 9.17 -3.25 -14.22
C GLY A 103 7.73 -2.99 -13.75
N GLU A 104 7.42 -1.80 -13.30
CA GLU A 104 6.08 -1.38 -12.89
C GLU A 104 5.30 -0.83 -14.09
N HIS A 105 3.98 -1.13 -14.12
CA HIS A 105 3.03 -0.44 -15.00
C HIS A 105 2.38 0.73 -14.27
N GLY A 106 2.13 0.60 -12.98
CA GLY A 106 1.55 1.55 -12.07
C GLY A 106 1.25 0.88 -10.74
N HIS A 107 0.62 1.59 -9.82
CA HIS A 107 0.34 1.04 -8.51
C HIS A 107 -0.97 1.58 -7.92
N PHE A 108 -1.55 0.79 -7.03
CA PHE A 108 -2.65 1.19 -6.18
C PHE A 108 -2.11 1.89 -4.94
N HIS A 109 -2.79 2.94 -4.50
CA HIS A 109 -2.72 3.45 -3.13
C HIS A 109 -4.02 3.15 -2.40
N THR A 110 -3.93 2.58 -1.20
CA THR A 110 -5.08 2.17 -0.40
C THR A 110 -5.18 2.99 0.88
N PHE A 111 -6.39 3.41 1.22
CA PHE A 111 -6.65 4.28 2.36
C PHE A 111 -7.85 3.80 3.17
N LEU A 112 -7.83 4.11 4.47
CA LEU A 112 -9.05 4.10 5.27
C LEU A 112 -9.39 5.54 5.66
N ARG A 113 -10.60 5.97 5.31
CA ARG A 113 -11.10 7.32 5.63
C ARG A 113 -11.41 7.43 7.11
N TYR A 114 -11.38 8.64 7.64
CA TYR A 114 -11.55 8.92 9.07
C TYR A 114 -12.78 8.23 9.68
N THR A 115 -13.92 8.28 9.01
CA THR A 115 -15.18 7.69 9.50
C THR A 115 -15.15 6.16 9.62
N GLY A 116 -14.26 5.47 8.93
CA GLY A 116 -14.08 4.01 9.00
C GLY A 116 -13.05 3.56 10.03
N MET A 117 -12.34 4.49 10.65
CA MET A 117 -11.23 4.15 11.55
C MET A 117 -11.68 3.48 12.84
N PRO A 118 -10.89 2.55 13.38
CA PRO A 118 -11.14 1.96 14.68
C PRO A 118 -11.16 3.02 15.80
N LYS A 119 -11.99 2.80 16.82
CA LYS A 119 -12.01 3.69 18.00
C LYS A 119 -10.63 3.72 18.67
N GLY A 120 -10.20 4.91 19.11
CA GLY A 120 -8.98 5.12 19.88
C GLY A 120 -7.71 5.17 19.03
N VAL A 121 -7.79 5.27 17.69
CA VAL A 121 -6.67 5.70 16.86
C VAL A 121 -6.58 7.22 16.87
N ALA A 122 -5.36 7.75 16.83
CA ALA A 122 -5.13 9.19 16.82
C ALA A 122 -4.06 9.55 15.80
N PRO A 123 -4.21 10.69 15.09
CA PRO A 123 -3.16 11.21 14.23
C PRO A 123 -1.85 11.38 15.03
N ALA A 124 -0.72 11.05 14.39
CA ALA A 124 0.57 11.34 14.99
C ALA A 124 0.78 12.87 15.09
N PRO A 125 1.46 13.34 16.14
CA PRO A 125 1.78 14.76 16.28
C PRO A 125 2.76 15.16 15.19
N LEU A 126 2.35 16.09 14.33
CA LEU A 126 3.19 16.67 13.28
C LEU A 126 3.58 18.11 13.64
N VAL A 127 4.68 18.58 13.07
CA VAL A 127 5.10 20.01 13.20
C VAL A 127 4.00 20.93 12.69
N HIS A 128 3.35 20.56 11.60
CA HIS A 128 2.17 21.24 11.06
C HIS A 128 0.93 20.38 11.32
N PRO A 129 0.08 20.73 12.31
CA PRO A 129 -1.09 19.94 12.63
C PRO A 129 -2.02 19.80 11.44
N GLN A 130 -2.37 18.59 11.12
CA GLN A 130 -3.40 18.32 10.12
C GLN A 130 -4.78 18.43 10.76
N ALA A 131 -5.76 18.89 9.98
CA ALA A 131 -7.15 18.88 10.43
C ALA A 131 -7.61 17.40 10.54
N PRO A 132 -7.84 16.84 11.73
CA PRO A 132 -8.12 15.42 11.90
C PRO A 132 -9.45 14.97 11.27
N ASN A 133 -10.26 15.90 10.82
CA ASN A 133 -11.60 15.66 10.29
C ASN A 133 -11.74 15.96 8.78
N ASP A 134 -10.63 16.14 8.06
CA ASP A 134 -10.70 16.26 6.62
C ASP A 134 -10.93 14.88 6.00
N ASN A 135 -12.20 14.55 5.76
CA ASN A 135 -12.63 13.28 5.15
C ASN A 135 -12.20 13.11 3.69
N ARG A 136 -11.40 14.03 3.12
CA ARG A 136 -10.99 13.96 1.72
C ARG A 136 -9.98 12.84 1.50
N ILE A 137 -9.02 12.68 2.42
CA ILE A 137 -8.02 11.62 2.36
C ILE A 137 -7.88 11.04 3.77
N GLY A 138 -7.90 9.72 3.89
CA GLY A 138 -7.72 9.03 5.17
C GLY A 138 -6.25 8.75 5.48
N ALA A 139 -5.99 7.71 6.26
CA ALA A 139 -4.68 7.15 6.46
C ALA A 139 -4.32 6.25 5.28
N HIS A 140 -3.15 6.43 4.68
CA HIS A 140 -2.59 5.50 3.71
C HIS A 140 -2.22 4.19 4.42
N ILE A 141 -2.63 3.06 3.85
CA ILE A 141 -2.33 1.74 4.41
C ILE A 141 -1.11 1.15 3.72
N ILE A 142 -1.21 0.97 2.40
CA ILE A 142 -0.14 0.37 1.60
C ILE A 142 -0.34 0.71 0.12
N ALA A 143 0.75 0.78 -0.63
CA ALA A 143 0.72 0.79 -2.09
C ALA A 143 1.05 -0.60 -2.64
N VAL A 144 0.43 -0.97 -3.77
CA VAL A 144 0.64 -2.26 -4.45
C VAL A 144 1.06 -2.01 -5.89
N SER A 145 2.34 -2.24 -6.19
CA SER A 145 2.89 -2.15 -7.55
C SER A 145 2.40 -3.29 -8.42
N MET A 146 2.04 -2.95 -9.65
CA MET A 146 1.54 -3.88 -10.65
C MET A 146 2.48 -3.94 -11.86
N ASP A 147 2.69 -5.13 -12.40
CA ASP A 147 3.39 -5.29 -13.67
C ASP A 147 2.45 -5.04 -14.86
N LYS A 148 3.01 -5.04 -16.07
CA LYS A 148 2.25 -4.88 -17.33
C LYS A 148 1.26 -6.00 -17.63
N LYS A 149 1.34 -7.12 -16.91
CA LYS A 149 0.43 -8.26 -17.06
C LYS A 149 -0.70 -8.21 -16.02
N GLY A 150 -0.68 -7.22 -15.12
CA GLY A 150 -1.67 -7.05 -14.05
C GLY A 150 -1.43 -7.94 -12.85
N TYR A 151 -0.18 -8.35 -12.59
CA TYR A 151 0.21 -9.03 -11.36
C TYR A 151 0.78 -8.04 -10.35
N GLY A 152 0.44 -8.21 -9.08
CA GLY A 152 1.08 -7.50 -7.98
C GLY A 152 2.51 -8.02 -7.80
N ILE A 153 3.49 -7.13 -7.83
CA ILE A 153 4.92 -7.47 -7.81
C ILE A 153 5.66 -6.95 -6.57
N LYS A 154 5.11 -5.92 -5.94
CA LYS A 154 5.73 -5.26 -4.79
C LYS A 154 4.66 -4.57 -3.94
N MET A 155 4.90 -4.48 -2.63
CA MET A 155 4.20 -3.57 -1.73
C MET A 155 5.16 -2.55 -1.15
N PHE A 156 4.69 -1.32 -0.92
CA PHE A 156 5.52 -0.25 -0.37
C PHE A 156 4.70 0.78 0.38
N THR A 157 5.35 1.47 1.31
CA THR A 157 4.83 2.65 1.99
C THR A 157 5.50 3.91 1.46
N VAL A 158 4.80 5.03 1.57
CA VAL A 158 5.30 6.32 1.09
C VAL A 158 5.35 7.34 2.22
N ASN A 159 6.08 8.42 2.01
CA ASN A 159 6.06 9.56 2.90
C ASN A 159 4.74 10.34 2.75
N ARG A 160 4.36 11.07 3.78
CA ARG A 160 3.10 11.82 3.86
C ARG A 160 2.84 12.74 2.66
N TRP A 161 3.84 13.48 2.22
CA TRP A 161 3.71 14.43 1.11
C TRP A 161 3.25 13.80 -0.22
N VAL A 162 3.46 12.48 -0.38
CA VAL A 162 3.09 11.77 -1.62
C VAL A 162 1.59 11.68 -1.80
N THR A 163 0.88 11.45 -0.69
CA THR A 163 -0.56 11.19 -0.69
C THR A 163 -1.38 12.28 -0.01
N ASP A 164 -0.71 13.26 0.61
CA ASP A 164 -1.33 14.29 1.47
C ASP A 164 -2.24 13.71 2.56
N GLU A 165 -1.89 12.51 3.05
CA GLU A 165 -2.66 11.79 4.05
C GLU A 165 -2.61 12.44 5.44
N THR A 166 -3.57 12.07 6.30
CA THR A 166 -3.42 12.25 7.73
C THR A 166 -2.53 11.14 8.26
N TRP A 167 -1.37 11.50 8.84
CA TRP A 167 -0.37 10.54 9.29
C TRP A 167 -0.77 9.88 10.61
N TYR A 168 -0.72 8.55 10.63
CA TYR A 168 -0.91 7.73 11.82
C TYR A 168 0.31 6.83 12.02
N ALA A 169 0.68 6.57 13.29
CA ALA A 169 1.75 5.64 13.62
C ALA A 169 1.41 4.20 13.18
N ALA A 170 2.45 3.40 12.92
CA ALA A 170 2.30 2.02 12.46
C ALA A 170 1.31 1.17 13.27
N PRO A 171 1.28 1.21 14.63
CA PRO A 171 0.31 0.44 15.41
C PRO A 171 -1.15 0.82 15.13
N ASP A 172 -1.42 2.08 14.84
CA ASP A 172 -2.78 2.55 14.53
C ASP A 172 -3.18 2.15 13.10
N VAL A 173 -2.29 2.31 12.11
CA VAL A 173 -2.56 1.86 10.73
C VAL A 173 -2.72 0.33 10.69
N ALA A 174 -1.97 -0.42 11.48
CA ALA A 174 -2.10 -1.87 11.60
C ALA A 174 -3.53 -2.32 11.97
N ARG A 175 -4.23 -1.54 12.81
CA ARG A 175 -5.62 -1.79 13.20
C ARG A 175 -6.62 -1.45 12.09
N MET A 176 -6.22 -0.66 11.11
CA MET A 176 -7.04 -0.25 9.97
C MET A 176 -7.05 -1.30 8.86
N ILE A 177 -6.03 -2.14 8.74
CA ILE A 177 -5.89 -3.13 7.67
C ILE A 177 -7.12 -4.05 7.59
N ASP A 178 -7.61 -4.54 8.73
CA ASP A 178 -8.77 -5.44 8.80
C ASP A 178 -10.10 -4.75 8.47
N LYS A 179 -10.10 -3.42 8.35
CA LYS A 179 -11.28 -2.61 7.99
C LYS A 179 -11.32 -2.30 6.50
N PHE A 180 -10.20 -2.48 5.80
CA PHE A 180 -10.13 -2.18 4.37
C PHE A 180 -10.91 -3.22 3.57
N GLU A 181 -11.97 -2.77 2.94
CA GLU A 181 -12.78 -3.56 2.02
C GLU A 181 -13.46 -2.63 1.02
N ILE A 182 -13.41 -2.96 -0.27
CA ILE A 182 -14.19 -2.30 -1.31
C ILE A 182 -15.19 -3.31 -1.84
N ASP A 183 -16.43 -3.26 -1.37
CA ASP A 183 -17.53 -4.16 -1.76
C ASP A 183 -18.50 -3.43 -2.70
N ARG A 184 -17.98 -3.02 -3.86
CA ARG A 184 -18.73 -2.29 -4.88
C ARG A 184 -18.47 -2.84 -6.28
N THR A 185 -19.38 -2.58 -7.18
CA THR A 185 -19.22 -2.98 -8.60
C THR A 185 -18.36 -1.99 -9.39
N PHE A 186 -18.34 -0.69 -9.01
CA PHE A 186 -17.56 0.35 -9.67
C PHE A 186 -16.19 0.54 -8.99
N PRO A 187 -15.11 0.76 -9.72
CA PRO A 187 -14.95 0.75 -11.17
C PRO A 187 -14.97 -0.66 -11.77
N SER A 188 -14.58 -1.69 -11.03
CA SER A 188 -14.61 -3.11 -11.38
C SER A 188 -14.72 -3.95 -10.13
N TRP A 189 -15.77 -4.75 -10.03
CA TRP A 189 -15.95 -5.67 -8.90
C TRP A 189 -14.76 -6.62 -8.72
N ALA A 190 -14.22 -7.16 -9.82
CA ALA A 190 -13.08 -8.07 -9.76
C ALA A 190 -11.80 -7.39 -9.24
N SER A 191 -11.56 -6.13 -9.64
CA SER A 191 -10.40 -5.34 -9.17
C SER A 191 -10.54 -4.96 -7.70
N ASN A 192 -11.74 -4.53 -7.29
CA ASN A 192 -12.05 -4.19 -5.90
C ASN A 192 -11.85 -5.38 -4.97
N ARG A 193 -12.41 -6.51 -5.38
CA ARG A 193 -12.31 -7.77 -4.64
C ARG A 193 -10.88 -8.28 -4.56
N TRP A 194 -10.16 -8.25 -5.68
CA TRP A 194 -8.75 -8.61 -5.73
C TRP A 194 -7.92 -7.76 -4.76
N LEU A 195 -8.07 -6.44 -4.79
CA LEU A 195 -7.30 -5.52 -3.95
C LEU A 195 -7.59 -5.72 -2.46
N SER A 196 -8.86 -5.85 -2.08
CA SER A 196 -9.26 -6.11 -0.69
C SER A 196 -8.63 -7.41 -0.17
N HIS A 197 -8.61 -8.47 -0.98
CA HIS A 197 -8.03 -9.75 -0.57
C HIS A 197 -6.49 -9.75 -0.60
N MET A 198 -5.85 -8.91 -1.42
CA MET A 198 -4.40 -8.71 -1.37
C MET A 198 -3.95 -8.18 -0.01
N LEU A 199 -4.67 -7.23 0.60
CA LEU A 199 -4.31 -6.71 1.91
C LEU A 199 -4.45 -7.78 3.02
N ILE A 200 -5.46 -8.67 2.91
CA ILE A 200 -5.63 -9.79 3.85
C ILE A 200 -4.50 -10.81 3.68
N LEU A 201 -4.20 -11.19 2.43
CA LEU A 201 -3.19 -12.20 2.09
C LEU A 201 -1.78 -11.80 2.56
N PHE A 202 -1.42 -10.52 2.37
CA PHE A 202 -0.09 -9.99 2.67
C PHE A 202 -0.04 -9.19 3.97
N LYS A 203 -1.01 -9.37 4.88
CA LYS A 203 -1.06 -8.64 6.14
C LYS A 203 0.25 -8.69 6.95
N PRO A 204 0.96 -9.82 7.10
CA PRO A 204 2.23 -9.84 7.83
C PRO A 204 3.30 -8.93 7.21
N GLN A 205 3.39 -8.91 5.87
CA GLN A 205 4.32 -8.03 5.16
C GLN A 205 3.94 -6.56 5.34
N ILE A 206 2.64 -6.24 5.27
CA ILE A 206 2.15 -4.87 5.48
C ILE A 206 2.50 -4.39 6.90
N LEU A 207 2.31 -5.22 7.93
CA LEU A 207 2.69 -4.89 9.31
C LEU A 207 4.19 -4.57 9.42
N SER A 208 5.04 -5.42 8.86
CA SER A 208 6.49 -5.20 8.85
C SER A 208 6.88 -3.91 8.10
N LEU A 209 6.23 -3.63 6.95
CA LEU A 209 6.49 -2.41 6.18
C LEU A 209 6.07 -1.15 6.92
N LEU A 210 4.98 -1.17 7.67
CA LEU A 210 4.55 -0.05 8.51
C LEU A 210 5.56 0.23 9.64
N GLU A 211 6.10 -0.80 10.28
CA GLU A 211 7.16 -0.66 11.30
C GLU A 211 8.43 -0.08 10.69
N GLN A 212 8.86 -0.58 9.53
CA GLN A 212 10.02 -0.07 8.80
C GLN A 212 9.80 1.38 8.35
N ARG A 213 8.59 1.75 7.94
CA ARG A 213 8.19 3.12 7.61
C ARG A 213 8.47 4.06 8.79
N ASP A 214 7.97 3.74 9.97
CA ASP A 214 8.11 4.60 11.14
C ASP A 214 9.59 4.67 11.62
N ALA A 215 10.31 3.56 11.52
CA ALA A 215 11.75 3.53 11.79
C ALA A 215 12.54 4.39 10.79
N ARG A 216 12.16 4.37 9.50
CA ARG A 216 12.76 5.22 8.46
C ARG A 216 12.52 6.69 8.73
N ILE A 217 11.30 7.07 9.07
CA ILE A 217 10.94 8.46 9.45
C ILE A 217 11.81 8.91 10.64
N THR A 218 11.88 8.10 11.68
CA THR A 218 12.71 8.39 12.88
C THR A 218 14.17 8.60 12.52
N THR A 219 14.75 7.69 11.74
CA THR A 219 16.16 7.76 11.32
C THR A 219 16.42 8.97 10.42
N TRP A 220 15.50 9.27 9.51
CA TRP A 220 15.64 10.41 8.60
C TRP A 220 15.58 11.74 9.35
N THR A 221 14.64 11.88 10.29
CA THR A 221 14.54 13.05 11.16
C THR A 221 15.83 13.29 11.94
N ALA A 222 16.41 12.22 12.52
CA ALA A 222 17.67 12.32 13.28
C ALA A 222 18.88 12.75 12.41
N ARG A 223 18.90 12.34 11.13
CA ARG A 223 19.96 12.70 10.18
C ARG A 223 19.81 14.10 9.57
N ASN A 224 18.60 14.64 9.58
CA ASN A 224 18.25 15.93 8.96
C ASN A 224 17.58 16.86 9.97
N PRO A 225 18.27 17.28 11.04
CA PRO A 225 17.68 18.12 12.06
C PRO A 225 17.21 19.47 11.49
N GLY A 226 16.01 19.89 11.84
CA GLY A 226 15.40 21.15 11.37
C GLY A 226 14.61 21.03 10.07
N LEU A 227 14.61 19.87 9.38
CA LEU A 227 13.71 19.61 8.27
C LEU A 227 12.41 18.96 8.75
N ASP A 228 11.29 19.32 8.14
CA ASP A 228 10.06 18.55 8.29
C ASP A 228 10.17 17.29 7.42
N VAL A 229 10.44 16.17 8.05
CA VAL A 229 10.62 14.88 7.36
C VAL A 229 9.39 14.50 6.53
N PHE A 230 8.19 14.88 6.97
CA PHE A 230 6.94 14.52 6.29
C PHE A 230 6.71 15.27 4.99
N GLU A 231 7.43 16.39 4.80
CA GLU A 231 7.40 17.21 3.59
C GLU A 231 8.69 17.11 2.76
N ASP A 232 9.67 16.32 3.20
CA ASP A 232 10.94 16.17 2.49
C ASP A 232 10.78 15.33 1.23
N ARG A 233 10.88 15.98 0.07
CA ARG A 233 10.78 15.38 -1.26
C ARG A 233 11.90 14.39 -1.59
N ALA A 234 13.00 14.41 -0.84
CA ALA A 234 14.08 13.44 -1.00
C ALA A 234 13.72 12.06 -0.42
N LEU A 235 12.70 11.97 0.42
CA LEU A 235 12.17 10.73 0.98
C LEU A 235 10.77 10.46 0.42
N GLU A 236 10.66 9.70 -0.65
CA GLU A 236 9.39 9.30 -1.26
C GLU A 236 8.92 7.95 -0.72
N VAL A 237 9.66 6.87 -1.01
CA VAL A 237 9.37 5.52 -0.52
C VAL A 237 10.04 5.32 0.84
N THR A 238 9.26 4.91 1.82
CA THR A 238 9.74 4.75 3.20
C THR A 238 10.05 3.30 3.55
N SER A 239 9.37 2.33 2.92
CA SER A 239 9.67 0.90 3.00
C SER A 239 9.12 0.16 1.79
N GLU A 240 9.71 -0.97 1.39
CA GLU A 240 9.19 -1.79 0.30
C GLU A 240 9.59 -3.26 0.42
N CYS A 241 8.79 -4.16 -0.14
CA CYS A 241 9.13 -5.56 -0.31
C CYS A 241 8.53 -6.13 -1.61
N LYS A 242 9.23 -7.07 -2.24
CA LYS A 242 8.68 -7.86 -3.34
C LYS A 242 7.64 -8.83 -2.82
N ILE A 243 6.60 -9.07 -3.61
CA ILE A 243 5.55 -10.02 -3.29
C ILE A 243 5.37 -11.06 -4.42
N ASP A 244 4.88 -12.23 -4.02
CA ASP A 244 4.55 -13.32 -4.93
C ASP A 244 3.38 -14.10 -4.31
N VAL A 245 2.23 -14.07 -4.98
CA VAL A 245 0.99 -14.65 -4.47
C VAL A 245 1.10 -16.18 -4.30
N ASP A 246 1.72 -16.86 -5.27
CA ASP A 246 1.85 -18.31 -5.22
C ASP A 246 2.79 -18.77 -4.08
N LYS A 247 3.90 -18.04 -3.88
CA LYS A 247 4.81 -18.29 -2.75
C LYS A 247 4.15 -18.04 -1.41
N GLN A 248 3.39 -16.95 -1.29
CA GLN A 248 2.66 -16.61 -0.07
C GLN A 248 1.65 -17.70 0.29
N ILE A 249 0.86 -18.18 -0.67
CA ILE A 249 -0.11 -19.25 -0.46
C ILE A 249 0.60 -20.54 0.00
N LYS A 250 1.69 -20.93 -0.66
CA LYS A 250 2.47 -22.12 -0.29
C LYS A 250 3.03 -22.01 1.14
N ALA A 251 3.55 -20.85 1.54
CA ALA A 251 4.04 -20.65 2.90
C ALA A 251 2.92 -20.76 3.95
N ILE A 252 1.73 -20.20 3.66
CA ILE A 252 0.57 -20.32 4.55
C ILE A 252 0.11 -21.77 4.66
N GLN A 253 0.06 -22.53 3.56
CA GLN A 253 -0.29 -23.96 3.56
C GLN A 253 0.69 -24.78 4.41
N ALA A 254 2.00 -24.50 4.31
CA ALA A 254 3.02 -25.14 5.12
C ALA A 254 2.82 -24.83 6.62
N ALA A 255 2.55 -23.56 6.98
CA ALA A 255 2.29 -23.15 8.36
C ALA A 255 0.98 -23.74 8.94
N LEU A 256 -0.01 -24.06 8.10
CA LEU A 256 -1.24 -24.74 8.55
C LEU A 256 -1.03 -26.24 8.80
N ALA A 257 -0.05 -26.86 8.13
CA ALA A 257 0.26 -28.29 8.27
C ALA A 257 1.15 -28.58 9.48
N SER A 258 1.89 -27.59 9.96
CA SER A 258 2.69 -27.65 11.20
C SER A 258 1.80 -27.43 12.45
#